data_9698fedde431e2e9bdb6dd0294c8d1e7
#
_entry.id   9698fedde431e2e9bdb6dd0294c8d1e7
#
_cell.length_a   1.000
_cell.length_b   1.000
_cell.length_c   1.000
_cell.angle_alpha   90.00
_cell.angle_beta   90.00
_cell.angle_gamma   90.00
#
_symmetry.space_group_name_H-M   'P 1'
#
loop_
_entity.id
_entity.type
_entity.pdbx_description
1 polymer ?
#
loop_
_entity_poly.entity_id
_entity_poly.type
_entity_poly.pdbx_seq_one_letter_code
_entity_poly.pdbx_strand_id
1 'polypeptide(L)'
;MIALKSDALEVTITPERGADIVQLVDRATGTRLLAESPTANAPALAGAPTDSMTQWLRGYPGGWQLLVPNAGPERQHNGARLGYHGEAALAAWTVLSQDAATCELETHLLSTPLHLRRSVSVVGDTLSVTDVITNLAPVPVRSRVVQHPAFGSHFLDAESYIVVGNATIVTDAEFPGSLAAADVVGAPEEVLAAGPVPGSVRVPGPGSGESLFAALTDFAATEVTFCSPSRGIGIRLEWNREVLPHAWFWIEANAGAGWPWFQRMYSVAVEPANVLPGEGGSAAHPRGGDGTEIAGGQSLTMTTSMTRLAL
;
A
#
# COMPACT_ATOMS: atom_id res chain seq x y z
N MET A 1 -5.42 11.80 -16.26
CA MET A 1 -4.70 12.10 -14.99
C MET A 1 -5.33 13.30 -14.30
N ILE A 2 -5.47 13.23 -12.95
CA ILE A 2 -5.98 14.30 -12.07
C ILE A 2 -4.81 14.87 -11.30
N ALA A 3 -4.71 16.20 -11.15
CA ALA A 3 -3.75 16.86 -10.30
C ALA A 3 -4.48 17.64 -9.20
N LEU A 4 -4.16 17.36 -7.94
CA LEU A 4 -4.67 18.08 -6.77
C LEU A 4 -3.51 18.79 -6.06
N LYS A 5 -3.77 19.95 -5.46
CA LYS A 5 -2.73 20.75 -4.82
C LYS A 5 -3.24 21.45 -3.56
N SER A 6 -2.34 21.51 -2.57
CA SER A 6 -2.40 22.49 -1.48
C SER A 6 -1.18 23.42 -1.54
N ASP A 7 -0.96 24.20 -0.51
CA ASP A 7 0.27 24.99 -0.40
C ASP A 7 1.51 24.12 -0.17
N ALA A 8 1.34 22.95 0.49
CA ALA A 8 2.44 22.06 0.88
C ALA A 8 2.63 20.86 -0.04
N LEU A 9 1.56 20.31 -0.61
CA LEU A 9 1.57 19.05 -1.34
C LEU A 9 1.00 19.17 -2.75
N GLU A 10 1.53 18.35 -3.66
CA GLU A 10 0.97 18.11 -4.99
C GLU A 10 0.78 16.61 -5.20
N VAL A 11 -0.39 16.22 -5.69
CA VAL A 11 -0.81 14.82 -5.88
C VAL A 11 -1.22 14.59 -7.32
N THR A 12 -0.78 13.48 -7.91
CA THR A 12 -1.23 13.04 -9.24
C THR A 12 -1.93 11.68 -9.15
N ILE A 13 -3.13 11.58 -9.72
CA ILE A 13 -3.97 10.38 -9.71
C ILE A 13 -4.25 9.94 -11.15
N THR A 14 -4.30 8.62 -11.40
CA THR A 14 -4.59 8.00 -12.70
C THR A 14 -5.95 7.30 -12.69
N PRO A 15 -7.06 7.96 -13.07
CA PRO A 15 -8.40 7.36 -13.10
C PRO A 15 -8.49 6.18 -14.07
N GLU A 16 -7.72 6.22 -15.13
CA GLU A 16 -7.72 5.21 -16.21
C GLU A 16 -7.29 3.83 -15.72
N ARG A 17 -6.65 3.78 -14.54
CA ARG A 17 -6.19 2.56 -13.92
C ARG A 17 -6.09 2.74 -12.40
N GLY A 18 -6.87 1.95 -11.66
CA GLY A 18 -6.83 1.84 -10.20
C GLY A 18 -7.24 3.07 -9.40
N ALA A 19 -7.45 4.23 -10.04
CA ALA A 19 -7.42 5.53 -9.37
C ALA A 19 -6.17 5.66 -8.48
N ASP A 20 -5.02 5.13 -8.97
CA ASP A 20 -3.76 5.09 -8.26
C ASP A 20 -3.21 6.50 -8.06
N ILE A 21 -2.71 6.78 -6.84
CA ILE A 21 -1.93 7.99 -6.57
C ILE A 21 -0.50 7.69 -6.99
N VAL A 22 -0.13 8.12 -8.19
CA VAL A 22 1.18 7.81 -8.78
C VAL A 22 2.27 8.79 -8.38
N GLN A 23 1.90 9.96 -7.85
CA GLN A 23 2.85 10.96 -7.40
C GLN A 23 2.31 11.72 -6.19
N LEU A 24 3.18 11.92 -5.21
CA LEU A 24 3.01 12.84 -4.08
C LEU A 24 4.31 13.62 -3.94
N VAL A 25 4.22 14.95 -4.04
CA VAL A 25 5.39 15.84 -4.02
C VAL A 25 5.28 16.79 -2.83
N ASP A 26 6.34 16.90 -2.04
CA ASP A 26 6.56 18.01 -1.12
C ASP A 26 6.91 19.26 -1.94
N ARG A 27 6.03 20.25 -1.97
CA ARG A 27 6.19 21.43 -2.80
C ARG A 27 7.28 22.37 -2.33
N ALA A 28 7.63 22.35 -1.04
CA ALA A 28 8.68 23.19 -0.49
C ALA A 28 10.07 22.80 -1.00
N THR A 29 10.32 21.49 -1.17
CA THR A 29 11.62 20.96 -1.60
C THR A 29 11.61 20.39 -3.02
N GLY A 30 10.42 20.15 -3.60
CA GLY A 30 10.25 19.43 -4.86
C GLY A 30 10.49 17.92 -4.72
N THR A 31 10.57 17.39 -3.50
CA THR A 31 10.85 15.96 -3.25
C THR A 31 9.65 15.11 -3.65
N ARG A 32 9.85 14.13 -4.55
CA ARG A 32 8.88 13.08 -4.84
C ARG A 32 8.95 12.05 -3.73
N LEU A 33 7.81 11.77 -3.08
CA LEU A 33 7.75 10.94 -1.88
C LEU A 33 7.51 9.47 -2.22
N LEU A 34 6.63 9.20 -3.18
CA LEU A 34 6.23 7.84 -3.54
C LEU A 34 7.27 7.15 -4.44
N ALA A 35 7.29 5.82 -4.35
CA ALA A 35 8.10 4.97 -5.21
C ALA A 35 7.62 5.05 -6.67
N GLU A 36 8.57 4.91 -7.60
CA GLU A 36 8.30 4.80 -9.02
C GLU A 36 8.80 3.44 -9.52
N SER A 37 7.92 2.68 -10.14
CA SER A 37 8.31 1.39 -10.72
C SER A 37 9.26 1.60 -11.91
N PRO A 38 10.29 0.78 -12.06
CA PRO A 38 11.18 0.86 -13.21
C PRO A 38 10.48 0.57 -14.54
N THR A 39 9.25 0.07 -14.49
CA THR A 39 8.41 -0.23 -15.67
C THR A 39 7.21 0.70 -15.81
N ALA A 40 7.07 1.73 -14.96
CA ALA A 40 5.93 2.66 -14.98
C ALA A 40 5.66 3.28 -16.37
N ASN A 41 6.74 3.56 -17.11
CA ASN A 41 6.67 4.15 -18.44
C ASN A 41 6.93 3.14 -19.57
N ALA A 42 6.90 1.83 -19.30
CA ALA A 42 7.07 0.82 -20.33
C ALA A 42 5.88 0.87 -21.31
N PRO A 43 6.12 0.71 -22.61
CA PRO A 43 5.04 0.70 -23.59
C PRO A 43 4.08 -0.47 -23.32
N ALA A 44 2.79 -0.24 -23.54
CA ALA A 44 1.80 -1.30 -23.47
C ALA A 44 2.16 -2.40 -24.47
N LEU A 45 2.27 -3.63 -24.00
CA LEU A 45 2.52 -4.78 -24.86
C LEU A 45 1.21 -5.26 -25.47
N ALA A 46 1.23 -5.60 -26.76
CA ALA A 46 0.10 -6.25 -27.42
C ALA A 46 -0.13 -7.64 -26.82
N GLY A 47 -1.39 -8.01 -26.62
CA GLY A 47 -1.81 -9.30 -26.07
C GLY A 47 -2.03 -9.29 -24.56
N ALA A 48 -2.95 -10.13 -24.11
CA ALA A 48 -3.23 -10.32 -22.69
C ALA A 48 -2.10 -11.11 -22.02
N PRO A 49 -1.73 -10.80 -20.77
CA PRO A 49 -0.85 -11.65 -19.97
C PRO A 49 -1.49 -13.03 -19.75
N THR A 50 -0.64 -14.03 -19.57
CA THR A 50 -1.09 -15.42 -19.35
C THR A 50 -1.58 -15.66 -17.92
N ASP A 51 -1.18 -14.79 -16.97
CA ASP A 51 -1.53 -14.90 -15.55
C ASP A 51 -1.76 -13.50 -14.94
N SER A 52 -2.47 -13.49 -13.80
CA SER A 52 -2.89 -12.25 -13.13
C SER A 52 -1.74 -11.50 -12.46
N MET A 53 -0.69 -12.20 -11.99
CA MET A 53 0.48 -11.55 -11.40
C MET A 53 1.27 -10.78 -12.46
N THR A 54 1.52 -11.39 -13.62
CA THR A 54 2.14 -10.70 -14.75
C THR A 54 1.30 -9.50 -15.21
N GLN A 55 -0.03 -9.64 -15.21
CA GLN A 55 -0.94 -8.54 -15.56
C GLN A 55 -0.78 -7.35 -14.60
N TRP A 56 -0.76 -7.62 -13.30
CA TRP A 56 -0.61 -6.59 -12.29
C TRP A 56 0.77 -5.92 -12.36
N LEU A 57 1.85 -6.73 -12.38
CA LEU A 57 3.23 -6.25 -12.37
C LEU A 57 3.61 -5.44 -13.62
N ARG A 58 3.09 -5.80 -14.80
CA ARG A 58 3.30 -5.02 -16.03
C ARG A 58 2.79 -3.60 -15.95
N GLY A 59 1.78 -3.39 -15.13
CA GLY A 59 1.16 -2.09 -14.98
C GLY A 59 1.40 -1.43 -13.64
N TYR A 60 2.14 -2.03 -12.75
CA TYR A 60 2.43 -1.45 -11.44
C TYR A 60 3.25 -0.16 -11.60
N PRO A 61 2.68 1.02 -11.27
CA PRO A 61 3.39 2.29 -11.46
C PRO A 61 4.32 2.62 -10.29
N GLY A 62 4.24 1.89 -9.18
CA GLY A 62 4.63 2.35 -7.85
C GLY A 62 3.49 3.14 -7.21
N GLY A 63 3.79 4.12 -6.36
CA GLY A 63 2.76 4.99 -5.80
C GLY A 63 1.90 4.36 -4.71
N TRP A 64 0.62 4.71 -4.68
CA TRP A 64 -0.34 4.22 -3.70
C TRP A 64 -1.56 3.62 -4.41
N GLN A 65 -1.72 2.31 -4.29
CA GLN A 65 -2.82 1.54 -4.87
C GLN A 65 -3.85 1.10 -3.82
N LEU A 66 -5.07 0.78 -4.27
CA LEU A 66 -6.09 0.08 -3.49
C LEU A 66 -6.20 -1.37 -3.98
N LEU A 67 -5.90 -2.33 -3.13
CA LEU A 67 -6.00 -3.76 -3.43
C LEU A 67 -7.34 -4.29 -2.91
N VAL A 68 -8.28 -4.54 -3.80
CA VAL A 68 -9.65 -5.04 -3.57
C VAL A 68 -10.08 -5.82 -4.82
N PRO A 69 -10.82 -6.91 -4.73
CA PRO A 69 -11.33 -7.64 -3.56
C PRO A 69 -10.34 -8.67 -3.02
N ASN A 70 -9.13 -8.68 -3.55
CA ASN A 70 -8.04 -9.59 -3.18
C ASN A 70 -6.74 -8.80 -2.95
N ALA A 71 -5.90 -9.31 -2.08
CA ALA A 71 -4.53 -8.89 -1.88
C ALA A 71 -3.65 -10.15 -1.76
N GLY A 72 -2.43 -10.09 -2.34
CA GLY A 72 -1.55 -11.25 -2.47
C GLY A 72 -1.89 -12.14 -3.66
N PRO A 73 -1.52 -13.44 -3.61
CA PRO A 73 -1.69 -14.38 -4.71
C PRO A 73 -3.14 -14.50 -5.20
N GLU A 74 -3.27 -14.94 -6.45
CA GLU A 74 -4.55 -15.28 -7.04
C GLU A 74 -5.24 -16.37 -6.23
N ARG A 75 -6.57 -16.27 -6.07
CA ARG A 75 -7.38 -17.26 -5.35
C ARG A 75 -8.77 -17.45 -5.95
N GLN A 76 -9.41 -18.57 -5.65
CA GLN A 76 -10.81 -18.82 -5.95
C GLN A 76 -11.67 -18.39 -4.75
N HIS A 77 -12.75 -17.66 -5.00
CA HIS A 77 -13.69 -17.27 -3.96
C HIS A 77 -15.10 -17.12 -4.54
N ASN A 78 -16.09 -17.82 -3.95
CA ASN A 78 -17.49 -17.80 -4.39
C ASN A 78 -17.68 -17.99 -5.90
N GLY A 79 -16.90 -18.90 -6.52
CA GLY A 79 -16.96 -19.21 -7.95
C GLY A 79 -16.25 -18.19 -8.87
N ALA A 80 -15.74 -17.09 -8.31
CA ALA A 80 -14.91 -16.15 -9.06
C ALA A 80 -13.42 -16.43 -8.88
N ARG A 81 -12.64 -16.16 -9.92
CA ARG A 81 -11.18 -16.13 -9.88
C ARG A 81 -10.75 -14.69 -9.54
N LEU A 82 -10.30 -14.48 -8.32
CA LEU A 82 -9.77 -13.20 -7.86
C LEU A 82 -8.29 -13.13 -8.17
N GLY A 83 -7.90 -12.22 -9.08
CA GLY A 83 -6.53 -12.09 -9.55
C GLY A 83 -5.57 -11.60 -8.48
N TYR A 84 -4.27 -11.67 -8.78
CA TYR A 84 -3.20 -11.16 -7.94
C TYR A 84 -3.44 -9.67 -7.63
N HIS A 85 -3.43 -9.31 -6.35
CA HIS A 85 -3.70 -7.96 -5.83
C HIS A 85 -5.07 -7.36 -6.22
N GLY A 86 -5.98 -8.18 -6.72
CA GLY A 86 -7.36 -7.81 -6.97
C GLY A 86 -7.60 -7.00 -8.24
N GLU A 87 -8.84 -6.63 -8.44
CA GLU A 87 -9.32 -5.99 -9.66
C GLU A 87 -9.28 -4.45 -9.57
N ALA A 88 -9.47 -3.89 -8.37
CA ALA A 88 -9.61 -2.44 -8.18
C ALA A 88 -8.41 -1.65 -8.71
N ALA A 89 -7.17 -2.16 -8.49
CA ALA A 89 -5.93 -1.55 -8.97
C ALA A 89 -5.72 -1.63 -10.50
N LEU A 90 -6.56 -2.40 -11.20
CA LEU A 90 -6.50 -2.57 -12.66
C LEU A 90 -7.68 -1.92 -13.37
N ALA A 91 -8.77 -1.68 -12.66
CA ALA A 91 -10.01 -1.13 -13.21
C ALA A 91 -9.83 0.34 -13.61
N ALA A 92 -10.56 0.76 -14.61
CA ALA A 92 -10.76 2.18 -14.88
C ALA A 92 -11.83 2.73 -13.92
N TRP A 93 -11.60 3.93 -13.40
CA TRP A 93 -12.51 4.64 -12.51
C TRP A 93 -13.11 5.85 -13.19
N THR A 94 -14.39 6.07 -12.97
CA THR A 94 -15.11 7.24 -13.45
C THR A 94 -14.90 8.40 -12.48
N VAL A 95 -14.53 9.56 -13.01
CA VAL A 95 -14.45 10.80 -12.23
C VAL A 95 -15.84 11.37 -12.06
N LEU A 96 -16.30 11.49 -10.82
CA LEU A 96 -17.61 12.07 -10.49
C LEU A 96 -17.52 13.58 -10.30
N SER A 97 -16.45 14.02 -9.61
CA SER A 97 -16.20 15.45 -9.38
C SER A 97 -14.69 15.67 -9.21
N GLN A 98 -14.23 16.88 -9.52
CA GLN A 98 -12.89 17.33 -9.34
C GLN A 98 -12.84 18.85 -9.17
N ASP A 99 -12.01 19.31 -8.23
CA ASP A 99 -11.55 20.70 -8.12
C ASP A 99 -10.03 20.75 -7.93
N ALA A 100 -9.49 21.87 -7.45
CA ALA A 100 -8.05 22.04 -7.27
C ALA A 100 -7.46 21.19 -6.12
N ALA A 101 -8.26 20.82 -5.13
CA ALA A 101 -7.83 20.17 -3.90
C ALA A 101 -8.54 18.84 -3.62
N THR A 102 -9.62 18.53 -4.32
CA THR A 102 -10.45 17.33 -4.09
C THR A 102 -10.83 16.64 -5.38
N CYS A 103 -11.05 15.32 -5.31
CA CYS A 103 -11.76 14.59 -6.36
C CYS A 103 -12.55 13.42 -5.77
N GLU A 104 -13.61 13.04 -6.48
CA GLU A 104 -14.38 11.82 -6.22
C GLU A 104 -14.38 10.94 -7.46
N LEU A 105 -14.15 9.64 -7.23
CA LEU A 105 -14.12 8.64 -8.29
C LEU A 105 -14.94 7.42 -7.87
N GLU A 106 -15.42 6.65 -8.84
CA GLU A 106 -16.09 5.38 -8.59
C GLU A 106 -15.76 4.33 -9.64
N THR A 107 -15.90 3.05 -9.24
CA THR A 107 -15.85 1.91 -10.17
C THR A 107 -16.72 0.76 -9.66
N HIS A 108 -17.06 -0.15 -10.56
CA HIS A 108 -17.73 -1.41 -10.25
C HIS A 108 -16.78 -2.56 -10.60
N LEU A 109 -16.69 -3.54 -9.71
CA LEU A 109 -15.89 -4.72 -9.97
C LEU A 109 -16.70 -5.77 -10.72
N LEU A 110 -16.02 -6.50 -11.60
CA LEU A 110 -16.63 -7.59 -12.37
C LEU A 110 -16.60 -8.93 -11.60
N SER A 111 -15.50 -9.16 -10.88
CA SER A 111 -15.26 -10.42 -10.17
C SER A 111 -16.09 -10.57 -8.88
N THR A 112 -16.62 -9.46 -8.36
CA THR A 112 -17.44 -9.41 -7.16
C THR A 112 -18.50 -8.32 -7.31
N PRO A 113 -19.67 -8.42 -6.63
CA PRO A 113 -20.72 -7.40 -6.71
C PRO A 113 -20.38 -6.16 -5.84
N LEU A 114 -19.15 -5.69 -5.94
CA LEU A 114 -18.70 -4.53 -5.17
C LEU A 114 -18.66 -3.28 -6.03
N HIS A 115 -19.23 -2.20 -5.48
CA HIS A 115 -19.11 -0.84 -5.97
C HIS A 115 -18.16 -0.09 -5.05
N LEU A 116 -17.17 0.59 -5.63
CA LEU A 116 -16.16 1.33 -4.91
C LEU A 116 -16.31 2.83 -5.21
N ARG A 117 -16.29 3.65 -4.16
CA ARG A 117 -16.15 5.11 -4.26
C ARG A 117 -14.90 5.53 -3.51
N ARG A 118 -14.11 6.40 -4.13
CA ARG A 118 -12.89 6.98 -3.55
C ARG A 118 -13.01 8.49 -3.55
N SER A 119 -12.82 9.11 -2.38
CA SER A 119 -12.69 10.55 -2.22
C SER A 119 -11.25 10.85 -1.83
N VAL A 120 -10.61 11.75 -2.57
CA VAL A 120 -9.23 12.22 -2.29
C VAL A 120 -9.26 13.71 -2.02
N SER A 121 -8.62 14.15 -0.95
CA SER A 121 -8.47 15.56 -0.61
C SER A 121 -7.06 15.90 -0.18
N VAL A 122 -6.61 17.12 -0.53
CA VAL A 122 -5.29 17.65 -0.14
C VAL A 122 -5.50 18.99 0.54
N VAL A 123 -5.27 19.04 1.86
CA VAL A 123 -5.49 20.24 2.66
C VAL A 123 -4.27 20.52 3.55
N GLY A 124 -3.65 21.68 3.40
CA GLY A 124 -2.42 22.00 4.12
C GLY A 124 -1.34 20.97 3.86
N ASP A 125 -0.81 20.36 4.91
CA ASP A 125 0.21 19.31 4.87
C ASP A 125 -0.37 17.88 4.76
N THR A 126 -1.67 17.73 4.56
CA THR A 126 -2.34 16.41 4.64
C THR A 126 -3.01 16.04 3.32
N LEU A 127 -2.68 14.82 2.85
CA LEU A 127 -3.41 14.06 1.84
C LEU A 127 -4.31 13.05 2.56
N SER A 128 -5.62 13.07 2.29
CA SER A 128 -6.59 12.12 2.82
C SER A 128 -7.27 11.35 1.71
N VAL A 129 -7.39 10.03 1.87
CA VAL A 129 -8.10 9.13 0.97
C VAL A 129 -9.16 8.40 1.77
N THR A 130 -10.42 8.54 1.37
CA THR A 130 -11.54 7.78 1.93
C THR A 130 -12.11 6.87 0.87
N ASP A 131 -12.12 5.57 1.15
CA ASP A 131 -12.69 4.54 0.30
C ASP A 131 -13.97 3.98 0.93
N VAL A 132 -15.02 3.85 0.13
CA VAL A 132 -16.29 3.22 0.48
C VAL A 132 -16.49 2.03 -0.45
N ILE A 133 -16.57 0.83 0.12
CA ILE A 133 -16.79 -0.44 -0.59
C ILE A 133 -18.21 -0.90 -0.28
N THR A 134 -19.12 -0.86 -1.23
CA THR A 134 -20.53 -1.23 -1.08
C THR A 134 -20.80 -2.58 -1.72
N ASN A 135 -21.37 -3.51 -0.98
CA ASN A 135 -21.87 -4.77 -1.51
C ASN A 135 -23.25 -4.57 -2.14
N LEU A 136 -23.35 -4.68 -3.46
CA LEU A 136 -24.62 -4.53 -4.21
C LEU A 136 -25.47 -5.80 -4.22
N ALA A 137 -24.94 -6.94 -3.78
CA ALA A 137 -25.73 -8.19 -3.70
C ALA A 137 -26.60 -8.23 -2.44
N PRO A 138 -27.67 -9.04 -2.41
CA PRO A 138 -28.49 -9.24 -1.22
C PRO A 138 -27.84 -10.21 -0.20
N VAL A 139 -26.74 -10.85 -0.56
CA VAL A 139 -25.98 -11.81 0.28
C VAL A 139 -24.65 -11.22 0.71
N PRO A 140 -24.07 -11.67 1.84
CA PRO A 140 -22.77 -11.20 2.27
C PRO A 140 -21.65 -11.54 1.27
N VAL A 141 -20.67 -10.63 1.14
CA VAL A 141 -19.44 -10.81 0.36
C VAL A 141 -18.25 -10.55 1.25
N ARG A 142 -17.22 -11.39 1.16
CA ARG A 142 -15.94 -11.18 1.86
C ARG A 142 -14.92 -10.57 0.91
N SER A 143 -14.15 -9.61 1.43
CA SER A 143 -13.13 -8.90 0.66
C SER A 143 -11.85 -8.72 1.48
N ARG A 144 -10.72 -9.07 0.87
CA ARG A 144 -9.41 -8.57 1.31
C ARG A 144 -9.27 -7.13 0.87
N VAL A 145 -8.73 -6.29 1.75
CA VAL A 145 -8.51 -4.86 1.48
C VAL A 145 -7.13 -4.48 1.98
N VAL A 146 -6.34 -3.87 1.10
CA VAL A 146 -5.03 -3.30 1.44
C VAL A 146 -4.89 -1.93 0.78
N GLN A 147 -4.49 -0.94 1.57
CA GLN A 147 -3.98 0.34 1.09
C GLN A 147 -2.49 0.17 0.88
N HIS A 148 -1.99 0.33 -0.33
CA HIS A 148 -0.60 0.00 -0.70
C HIS A 148 0.22 1.27 -1.04
N PRO A 149 0.48 2.18 -0.06
CA PRO A 149 1.39 3.30 -0.28
C PRO A 149 2.84 2.83 -0.23
N ALA A 150 3.60 3.15 -1.26
CA ALA A 150 5.00 2.80 -1.41
C ALA A 150 5.86 4.04 -1.54
N PHE A 151 6.90 4.17 -0.72
CA PHE A 151 7.82 5.31 -0.69
C PHE A 151 9.13 5.00 -1.42
N GLY A 152 9.68 6.00 -2.13
CA GLY A 152 10.78 5.82 -3.06
C GLY A 152 12.10 6.46 -2.64
N SER A 153 13.15 6.22 -3.44
CA SER A 153 14.52 6.68 -3.21
C SER A 153 14.73 8.21 -3.33
N HIS A 154 13.77 8.94 -3.88
CA HIS A 154 13.82 10.40 -3.84
C HIS A 154 13.54 10.96 -2.46
N PHE A 155 12.82 10.20 -1.63
CA PHE A 155 12.48 10.56 -0.25
C PHE A 155 13.35 9.81 0.76
N LEU A 156 13.48 8.47 0.63
CA LEU A 156 14.19 7.62 1.58
C LEU A 156 15.62 7.29 1.13
N ASP A 157 16.50 7.19 2.10
CA ASP A 157 17.93 6.82 1.94
C ASP A 157 18.44 6.02 3.15
N ALA A 158 19.76 5.78 3.23
CA ALA A 158 20.37 5.00 4.29
C ALA A 158 20.33 5.65 5.70
N GLU A 159 20.01 6.95 5.79
CA GLU A 159 19.81 7.64 7.08
C GLU A 159 18.36 7.57 7.55
N SER A 160 17.46 7.12 6.66
CA SER A 160 16.04 7.07 6.92
C SER A 160 15.65 5.98 7.92
N TYR A 161 14.55 6.18 8.62
CA TYR A 161 13.98 5.24 9.57
C TYR A 161 12.45 5.37 9.61
N ILE A 162 11.80 4.34 10.15
CA ILE A 162 10.34 4.34 10.35
C ILE A 162 10.05 4.20 11.82
N VAL A 163 9.27 5.11 12.39
CA VAL A 163 8.70 4.96 13.72
C VAL A 163 7.45 4.11 13.58
N VAL A 164 7.48 2.90 14.13
CA VAL A 164 6.39 1.91 14.08
C VAL A 164 5.70 1.73 15.44
N GLY A 165 6.18 2.46 16.45
CA GLY A 165 5.65 2.40 17.81
C GLY A 165 5.80 1.01 18.46
N ASN A 166 4.77 0.58 19.17
CA ASN A 166 4.74 -0.70 19.88
C ASN A 166 4.02 -1.81 19.09
N ALA A 167 4.09 -1.76 17.75
CA ALA A 167 3.53 -2.83 16.93
C ALA A 167 4.31 -4.14 17.12
N THR A 168 3.66 -5.27 16.82
CA THR A 168 4.29 -6.58 16.66
C THR A 168 4.64 -6.78 15.20
N ILE A 169 5.89 -7.16 14.88
CA ILE A 169 6.25 -7.62 13.53
C ILE A 169 6.03 -9.13 13.41
N VAL A 170 5.47 -9.54 12.27
CA VAL A 170 5.28 -10.95 11.89
C VAL A 170 5.88 -11.14 10.51
N THR A 171 7.06 -11.79 10.42
CA THR A 171 7.75 -11.98 9.14
C THR A 171 7.09 -13.08 8.31
N ASP A 172 7.15 -12.98 6.98
CA ASP A 172 6.58 -14.01 6.10
C ASP A 172 7.25 -15.37 6.32
N ALA A 173 6.49 -16.46 6.17
CA ALA A 173 6.96 -17.80 6.45
C ALA A 173 7.78 -18.42 5.29
N GLU A 174 7.54 -17.95 4.05
CA GLU A 174 8.19 -18.50 2.86
C GLU A 174 9.19 -17.49 2.24
N PHE A 175 8.83 -16.20 2.25
CA PHE A 175 9.57 -15.14 1.55
C PHE A 175 9.83 -13.93 2.45
N PRO A 176 10.49 -14.09 3.63
CA PRO A 176 10.70 -12.97 4.57
C PRO A 176 11.65 -11.90 4.03
N GLY A 177 12.41 -12.20 2.98
CA GLY A 177 13.49 -11.36 2.49
C GLY A 177 14.83 -11.65 3.17
N SER A 178 15.76 -10.71 3.04
CA SER A 178 17.12 -10.84 3.61
C SER A 178 17.28 -10.19 4.99
N LEU A 179 16.35 -9.31 5.38
CA LEU A 179 16.46 -8.52 6.62
C LEU A 179 16.01 -9.27 7.87
N ALA A 180 15.24 -10.36 7.73
CA ALA A 180 14.72 -11.12 8.86
C ALA A 180 14.64 -12.61 8.54
N ALA A 181 14.61 -13.45 9.59
CA ALA A 181 14.30 -14.86 9.43
C ALA A 181 12.80 -15.08 9.18
N ALA A 182 12.47 -16.24 8.60
CA ALA A 182 11.08 -16.64 8.35
C ALA A 182 10.31 -16.91 9.64
N ASP A 183 9.03 -16.58 9.64
CA ASP A 183 8.05 -16.90 10.69
C ASP A 183 8.42 -16.41 12.10
N VAL A 184 9.09 -15.25 12.17
CA VAL A 184 9.44 -14.58 13.41
C VAL A 184 8.31 -13.66 13.84
N VAL A 185 8.00 -13.67 15.15
CA VAL A 185 7.05 -12.76 15.80
C VAL A 185 7.78 -12.06 16.95
N GLY A 186 7.76 -10.73 16.99
CA GLY A 186 8.47 -9.96 18.02
C GLY A 186 8.28 -8.46 17.93
N ALA A 187 9.03 -7.71 18.72
CA ALA A 187 9.12 -6.26 18.58
C ALA A 187 9.92 -5.92 17.31
N PRO A 188 9.50 -4.94 16.50
CA PRO A 188 10.18 -4.61 15.25
C PRO A 188 11.67 -4.31 15.41
N GLU A 189 12.07 -3.58 16.46
CA GLU A 189 13.45 -3.23 16.75
C GLU A 189 14.33 -4.38 17.30
N GLU A 190 13.72 -5.53 17.65
CA GLU A 190 14.44 -6.76 18.00
C GLU A 190 14.65 -7.67 16.79
N VAL A 191 13.78 -7.55 15.77
CA VAL A 191 13.82 -8.36 14.55
C VAL A 191 14.59 -7.65 13.45
N LEU A 192 14.46 -6.33 13.36
CA LEU A 192 15.13 -5.47 12.38
C LEU A 192 16.15 -4.58 13.08
N ALA A 193 17.03 -3.95 12.30
CA ALA A 193 17.97 -2.97 12.83
C ALA A 193 17.22 -1.79 13.49
N ALA A 194 17.44 -1.57 14.79
CA ALA A 194 16.84 -0.47 15.53
C ALA A 194 17.22 0.89 14.93
N GLY A 195 16.23 1.77 14.84
CA GLY A 195 16.43 3.16 14.41
C GLY A 195 16.96 4.06 15.54
N PRO A 196 17.10 5.35 15.27
CA PRO A 196 17.71 6.30 16.20
C PRO A 196 16.80 6.72 17.37
N VAL A 197 15.52 6.44 17.30
CA VAL A 197 14.54 6.77 18.34
C VAL A 197 13.79 5.50 18.80
N PRO A 198 13.29 5.46 20.06
CA PRO A 198 12.54 4.30 20.54
C PRO A 198 11.35 3.94 19.63
N GLY A 199 11.09 2.65 19.43
CA GLY A 199 10.03 2.15 18.56
C GLY A 199 10.24 2.43 17.08
N SER A 200 11.49 2.62 16.64
CA SER A 200 11.81 2.82 15.24
C SER A 200 12.77 1.76 14.69
N VAL A 201 12.68 1.53 13.39
CA VAL A 201 13.54 0.62 12.62
C VAL A 201 14.24 1.38 11.49
N ARG A 202 15.47 1.00 11.18
CA ARG A 202 16.21 1.56 10.05
C ARG A 202 15.65 1.07 8.73
N VAL A 203 15.74 1.91 7.71
CA VAL A 203 15.42 1.58 6.33
C VAL A 203 16.73 1.36 5.57
N PRO A 204 16.89 0.26 4.82
CA PRO A 204 18.05 0.09 3.96
C PRO A 204 18.09 1.15 2.87
N GLY A 205 19.27 1.66 2.57
CA GLY A 205 19.46 2.64 1.50
C GLY A 205 19.29 2.04 0.10
N PRO A 206 19.05 2.89 -0.91
CA PRO A 206 19.06 2.46 -2.29
C PRO A 206 20.36 1.75 -2.68
N GLY A 207 20.26 0.60 -3.36
CA GLY A 207 21.39 -0.20 -3.80
C GLY A 207 21.95 -1.16 -2.76
N SER A 208 21.36 -1.26 -1.56
CA SER A 208 21.82 -2.19 -0.51
C SER A 208 21.64 -3.66 -0.90
N GLY A 209 20.70 -3.99 -1.77
CA GLY A 209 20.38 -5.37 -2.14
C GLY A 209 19.56 -6.11 -1.08
N GLU A 210 18.94 -5.38 -0.16
CA GLU A 210 18.18 -5.94 0.96
C GLU A 210 16.67 -5.92 0.68
N SER A 211 15.96 -6.87 1.29
CA SER A 211 14.51 -6.99 1.15
C SER A 211 13.85 -7.48 2.43
N LEU A 212 12.57 -7.15 2.58
CA LEU A 212 11.71 -7.62 3.66
C LEU A 212 10.30 -7.86 3.11
N PHE A 213 9.67 -8.95 3.57
CA PHE A 213 8.23 -9.07 3.53
C PHE A 213 7.73 -9.57 4.88
N ALA A 214 6.95 -8.74 5.53
CA ALA A 214 6.43 -8.95 6.88
C ALA A 214 5.07 -8.27 7.02
N ALA A 215 4.50 -8.34 8.21
CA ALA A 215 3.40 -7.51 8.64
C ALA A 215 3.69 -6.87 9.98
N LEU A 216 3.04 -5.74 10.22
CA LEU A 216 2.90 -5.11 11.53
C LEU A 216 1.47 -5.32 12.01
N THR A 217 1.31 -5.66 13.28
CA THR A 217 0.00 -5.90 13.92
C THR A 217 0.03 -5.45 15.37
N ASP A 218 -1.08 -5.62 16.09
CA ASP A 218 -1.21 -5.28 17.53
C ASP A 218 -0.81 -3.82 17.83
N PHE A 219 -1.10 -2.92 16.92
CA PHE A 219 -0.78 -1.50 17.07
C PHE A 219 -1.41 -0.89 18.34
N ALA A 220 -0.63 -0.17 19.14
CA ALA A 220 -1.17 0.69 20.20
C ALA A 220 -1.85 1.94 19.60
N ALA A 221 -1.26 2.54 18.57
CA ALA A 221 -1.83 3.60 17.75
C ALA A 221 -1.68 3.24 16.28
N THR A 222 -2.69 3.55 15.46
CA THR A 222 -2.68 3.24 14.02
C THR A 222 -2.02 4.34 13.23
N GLU A 223 -0.73 4.49 13.50
CA GLU A 223 0.13 5.42 12.77
C GLU A 223 1.54 4.85 12.65
N VAL A 224 2.20 5.17 11.56
CA VAL A 224 3.64 5.02 11.40
C VAL A 224 4.21 6.32 10.81
N THR A 225 5.46 6.62 11.14
CA THR A 225 6.11 7.81 10.58
C THR A 225 7.38 7.43 9.86
N PHE A 226 7.42 7.69 8.56
CA PHE A 226 8.62 7.63 7.73
C PHE A 226 9.42 8.91 7.93
N CYS A 227 10.67 8.78 8.32
CA CYS A 227 11.56 9.91 8.61
C CYS A 227 12.77 9.89 7.68
N SER A 228 13.01 10.99 7.00
CA SER A 228 14.21 11.23 6.18
C SER A 228 14.96 12.46 6.71
N PRO A 229 15.90 12.29 7.66
CA PRO A 229 16.66 13.41 8.25
C PRO A 229 17.45 14.19 7.20
N SER A 230 18.04 13.51 6.23
CA SER A 230 18.79 14.14 5.13
C SER A 230 17.95 15.08 4.28
N ARG A 231 16.62 14.87 4.22
CA ARG A 231 15.67 15.72 3.50
C ARG A 231 14.96 16.73 4.43
N GLY A 232 15.05 16.54 5.76
CA GLY A 232 14.27 17.33 6.73
C GLY A 232 12.76 17.07 6.63
N ILE A 233 12.34 15.90 6.14
CA ILE A 233 10.93 15.56 5.86
C ILE A 233 10.57 14.26 6.58
N GLY A 234 9.41 14.30 7.28
CA GLY A 234 8.70 13.12 7.75
C GLY A 234 7.34 12.99 7.06
N ILE A 235 6.85 11.76 6.93
CA ILE A 235 5.49 11.46 6.50
C ILE A 235 4.85 10.55 7.54
N ARG A 236 3.83 11.06 8.21
CA ARG A 236 2.99 10.28 9.09
C ARG A 236 1.84 9.67 8.29
N LEU A 237 1.75 8.35 8.31
CA LEU A 237 0.68 7.56 7.73
C LEU A 237 -0.27 7.13 8.86
N GLU A 238 -1.56 7.45 8.73
CA GLU A 238 -2.62 7.14 9.72
C GLU A 238 -3.79 6.45 9.02
N TRP A 239 -4.50 5.52 9.73
CA TRP A 239 -5.64 4.80 9.17
C TRP A 239 -6.63 4.30 10.22
N ASN A 240 -7.82 3.81 9.79
CA ASN A 240 -8.84 3.23 10.67
C ASN A 240 -8.50 1.79 11.07
N ARG A 241 -8.07 1.58 12.30
CA ARG A 241 -7.70 0.25 12.86
C ARG A 241 -8.88 -0.72 12.94
N GLU A 242 -10.08 -0.25 13.22
CA GLU A 242 -11.26 -1.11 13.29
C GLU A 242 -11.54 -1.83 11.97
N VAL A 243 -11.11 -1.24 10.85
CA VAL A 243 -11.30 -1.77 9.50
C VAL A 243 -10.02 -2.46 9.00
N LEU A 244 -8.86 -1.87 9.28
CA LEU A 244 -7.54 -2.32 8.84
C LEU A 244 -6.64 -2.53 10.05
N PRO A 245 -6.80 -3.67 10.80
CA PRO A 245 -6.08 -3.92 12.05
C PRO A 245 -4.59 -4.21 11.88
N HIS A 246 -4.15 -4.48 10.66
CA HIS A 246 -2.78 -4.84 10.32
C HIS A 246 -2.18 -3.84 9.32
N ALA A 247 -0.87 -3.96 9.07
CA ALA A 247 -0.22 -3.36 7.92
C ALA A 247 0.80 -4.34 7.35
N TRP A 248 0.82 -4.55 6.03
CA TRP A 248 1.92 -5.29 5.39
C TRP A 248 3.15 -4.40 5.38
N PHE A 249 4.31 -5.00 5.56
CA PHE A 249 5.57 -4.28 5.58
C PHE A 249 6.50 -4.86 4.52
N TRP A 250 6.64 -4.12 3.42
CA TRP A 250 7.43 -4.52 2.27
C TRP A 250 8.61 -3.58 2.05
N ILE A 251 9.81 -4.16 1.89
CA ILE A 251 11.03 -3.45 1.50
C ILE A 251 11.64 -4.17 0.29
N GLU A 252 11.89 -3.42 -0.76
CA GLU A 252 12.62 -3.83 -1.96
C GLU A 252 13.71 -2.78 -2.23
N ALA A 253 14.89 -2.98 -1.64
CA ALA A 253 16.03 -2.06 -1.77
C ALA A 253 17.00 -2.54 -2.84
N ASN A 254 16.50 -2.72 -4.08
CA ASN A 254 17.25 -3.23 -5.23
C ASN A 254 17.72 -4.68 -5.06
N ALA A 255 16.97 -5.51 -4.33
CA ALA A 255 17.30 -6.90 -4.05
C ALA A 255 16.96 -7.85 -5.21
N GLY A 256 15.79 -7.71 -5.80
CA GLY A 256 15.26 -8.61 -6.82
C GLY A 256 16.09 -8.62 -8.10
N ALA A 257 16.98 -9.61 -8.27
CA ALA A 257 17.89 -9.71 -9.42
C ALA A 257 17.18 -10.09 -10.71
N GLY A 258 16.05 -10.82 -10.62
CA GLY A 258 15.25 -11.28 -11.74
C GLY A 258 14.09 -10.36 -12.07
N TRP A 259 13.24 -10.85 -12.98
CA TRP A 259 11.95 -10.22 -13.28
C TRP A 259 11.08 -10.15 -12.00
N PRO A 260 10.34 -9.07 -11.76
CA PRO A 260 10.13 -7.90 -12.62
C PRO A 260 11.12 -6.76 -12.39
N TRP A 261 11.95 -6.80 -11.35
CA TRP A 261 12.69 -5.64 -10.87
C TRP A 261 14.09 -5.47 -11.44
N PHE A 262 14.82 -6.56 -11.70
CA PHE A 262 16.20 -6.53 -12.20
C PHE A 262 17.09 -5.55 -11.41
N GLN A 263 16.96 -5.56 -10.09
CA GLN A 263 17.65 -4.66 -9.14
C GLN A 263 17.43 -3.16 -9.37
N ARG A 264 16.33 -2.77 -10.04
CA ARG A 264 16.02 -1.37 -10.33
C ARG A 264 14.90 -0.78 -9.46
N MET A 265 14.20 -1.61 -8.68
CA MET A 265 13.16 -1.16 -7.77
C MET A 265 13.74 -0.77 -6.43
N TYR A 266 13.40 0.42 -5.96
CA TYR A 266 13.54 0.79 -4.55
C TYR A 266 12.17 1.22 -4.04
N SER A 267 11.70 0.50 -3.04
CA SER A 267 10.41 0.73 -2.44
C SER A 267 10.40 0.33 -0.98
N VAL A 268 9.79 1.14 -0.14
CA VAL A 268 9.49 0.82 1.25
C VAL A 268 8.02 1.15 1.49
N ALA A 269 7.25 0.14 1.88
CA ALA A 269 5.82 0.29 2.07
C ALA A 269 5.38 -0.23 3.44
N VAL A 270 4.54 0.54 4.13
CA VAL A 270 3.71 0.06 5.24
C VAL A 270 2.27 0.22 4.77
N GLU A 271 1.57 -0.91 4.65
CA GLU A 271 0.36 -1.05 3.86
C GLU A 271 -0.82 -1.44 4.77
N PRO A 272 -1.63 -0.50 5.24
CA PRO A 272 -2.81 -0.81 6.05
C PRO A 272 -3.69 -1.89 5.43
N ALA A 273 -4.01 -2.94 6.20
CA ALA A 273 -4.63 -4.16 5.69
C ALA A 273 -5.63 -4.78 6.67
N ASN A 274 -6.66 -5.46 6.13
CA ASN A 274 -7.61 -6.23 6.93
C ASN A 274 -7.26 -7.72 7.08
N VAL A 275 -6.15 -8.15 6.48
CA VAL A 275 -5.61 -9.52 6.59
C VAL A 275 -4.08 -9.47 6.75
N LEU A 276 -3.50 -10.44 7.46
CA LEU A 276 -2.07 -10.68 7.43
C LEU A 276 -1.67 -11.34 6.09
N PRO A 277 -0.48 -11.07 5.55
CA PRO A 277 -0.03 -11.67 4.30
C PRO A 277 0.27 -13.17 4.47
N GLY A 278 0.30 -13.90 3.35
CA GLY A 278 0.55 -15.34 3.33
C GLY A 278 -0.69 -16.18 3.67
N GLU A 279 -0.46 -17.45 4.02
CA GLU A 279 -1.49 -18.40 4.42
C GLU A 279 -1.04 -19.15 5.70
N GLY A 280 -2.00 -19.70 6.46
CA GLY A 280 -1.72 -20.42 7.73
C GLY A 280 -1.44 -19.46 8.89
N GLY A 281 -0.25 -19.51 9.47
CA GLY A 281 0.13 -18.72 10.65
C GLY A 281 -0.29 -19.37 11.98
N SER A 282 -0.07 -18.67 13.09
CA SER A 282 -0.45 -19.10 14.42
C SER A 282 -1.90 -18.77 14.75
N ALA A 283 -2.44 -19.35 15.84
CA ALA A 283 -3.78 -18.98 16.32
C ALA A 283 -3.87 -17.50 16.76
N ALA A 284 -2.77 -16.91 17.23
CA ALA A 284 -2.70 -15.49 17.60
C ALA A 284 -2.59 -14.56 16.39
N HIS A 285 -1.89 -15.00 15.33
CA HIS A 285 -1.67 -14.23 14.10
C HIS A 285 -2.02 -15.10 12.89
N PRO A 286 -3.32 -15.33 12.62
CA PRO A 286 -3.76 -16.11 11.46
C PRO A 286 -3.49 -15.32 10.18
N ARG A 287 -2.83 -15.96 9.22
CA ARG A 287 -2.48 -15.36 7.92
C ARG A 287 -3.54 -15.63 6.88
N GLY A 288 -3.70 -14.73 5.93
CA GLY A 288 -4.62 -14.91 4.82
C GLY A 288 -6.08 -14.81 5.22
N GLY A 289 -6.86 -15.82 4.88
CA GLY A 289 -8.31 -15.79 5.07
C GLY A 289 -9.05 -14.99 4.00
N ASP A 290 -10.36 -14.81 4.16
CA ASP A 290 -11.21 -14.19 3.15
C ASP A 290 -11.41 -12.67 3.31
N GLY A 291 -10.83 -12.09 4.37
CA GLY A 291 -10.98 -10.67 4.68
C GLY A 291 -12.29 -10.35 5.42
N THR A 292 -12.69 -9.08 5.35
CA THR A 292 -13.87 -8.57 6.06
C THR A 292 -15.15 -8.94 5.32
N GLU A 293 -16.17 -9.35 6.07
CA GLU A 293 -17.51 -9.57 5.53
C GLU A 293 -18.27 -8.25 5.42
N ILE A 294 -18.84 -8.01 4.24
CA ILE A 294 -19.73 -6.88 3.93
C ILE A 294 -21.11 -7.45 3.69
N ALA A 295 -22.03 -7.21 4.60
CA ALA A 295 -23.41 -7.72 4.47
C ALA A 295 -24.10 -7.16 3.22
N GLY A 296 -25.15 -7.84 2.77
CA GLY A 296 -25.90 -7.42 1.57
C GLY A 296 -26.44 -6.00 1.69
N GLY A 297 -26.15 -5.15 0.71
CA GLY A 297 -26.53 -3.75 0.68
C GLY A 297 -25.79 -2.84 1.66
N GLN A 298 -24.80 -3.36 2.40
CA GLN A 298 -24.01 -2.57 3.36
C GLN A 298 -22.68 -2.12 2.75
N SER A 299 -22.05 -1.16 3.43
CA SER A 299 -20.78 -0.58 3.01
C SER A 299 -19.71 -0.69 4.10
N LEU A 300 -18.47 -0.90 3.68
CA LEU A 300 -17.26 -0.76 4.48
C LEU A 300 -16.60 0.57 4.12
N THR A 301 -16.37 1.42 5.11
CA THR A 301 -15.71 2.73 4.91
C THR A 301 -14.38 2.76 5.65
N MET A 302 -13.35 3.25 4.99
CA MET A 302 -12.02 3.44 5.57
C MET A 302 -11.41 4.75 5.12
N THR A 303 -10.64 5.36 6.01
CA THR A 303 -9.83 6.55 5.69
C THR A 303 -8.37 6.25 6.00
N THR A 304 -7.50 6.60 5.07
CA THR A 304 -6.05 6.59 5.24
C THR A 304 -5.52 7.97 4.88
N SER A 305 -4.63 8.52 5.70
CA SER A 305 -4.07 9.84 5.48
C SER A 305 -2.56 9.85 5.59
N MET A 306 -1.93 10.76 4.85
CA MET A 306 -0.51 11.08 4.91
C MET A 306 -0.36 12.54 5.30
N THR A 307 0.31 12.81 6.42
CA THR A 307 0.63 14.17 6.85
C THR A 307 2.13 14.41 6.74
N ARG A 308 2.51 15.44 6.00
CA ARG A 308 3.88 15.90 5.90
C ARG A 308 4.30 16.59 7.21
N LEU A 309 5.48 16.23 7.70
CA LEU A 309 6.10 16.78 8.90
C LEU A 309 7.45 17.42 8.53
N ALA A 310 7.82 18.51 9.20
CA ALA A 310 9.19 19.00 9.22
C ALA A 310 9.97 18.24 10.30
N LEU A 311 11.16 17.76 9.99
CA LEU A 311 12.09 17.09 10.93
C LEU A 311 13.17 18.03 11.40
#